data_5434c26f5310f1841a7a316edca566a1
#
_entry.id   5434c26f5310f1841a7a316edca566a1
#
_cell.length_a   1.000
_cell.length_b   1.000
_cell.length_c   1.000
_cell.angle_alpha   90.00
_cell.angle_beta   90.00
_cell.angle_gamma   90.00
#
_symmetry.space_group_name_H-M   'P 1'
#
loop_
_entity.id
_entity.type
_entity.pdbx_description
1 polymer ?
#
loop_
_entity_poly.entity_id
_entity_poly.type
_entity_poly.pdbx_seq_one_letter_code
_entity_poly.pdbx_strand_id
1 'polypeptide(L)'
;MANIGAEPKNQFNRKWTYHTDSKTIKDLKSVESSIPTRFSIENKSENFVLVYWINYVGCVEPYMKLHAGETREWPTFAGHSWMVTDERLATVLVYTAGTNELEQVEVTAALFQSEPGQVCEERYGPWLSGFEWLPEHWSFDDKIAVEAKSLSGLCSTHFKIENLKAHPVSLFWLNYQGEATFHSSLDPGELHEQLTYATHPWLIKDDCGKDLLFFTAGTRQMEYVKIA
;
A
#
# COMPACT_ATOMS: atom_id res chain seq x y z
N MET A 1 5.78 -23.31 -43.94
CA MET A 1 4.99 -22.11 -43.65
C MET A 1 4.64 -22.17 -42.18
N ALA A 2 5.32 -21.38 -41.38
CA ALA A 2 5.07 -21.32 -39.94
C ALA A 2 3.75 -20.57 -39.69
N ASN A 3 2.88 -21.22 -38.96
CA ASN A 3 1.60 -20.66 -38.53
C ASN A 3 1.91 -19.52 -37.53
N ILE A 4 1.78 -18.28 -37.97
CA ILE A 4 1.89 -17.11 -37.11
C ILE A 4 0.66 -17.17 -36.22
N GLY A 5 0.87 -17.57 -34.94
CA GLY A 5 -0.17 -17.64 -33.93
C GLY A 5 -0.90 -16.28 -33.83
N ALA A 6 -2.23 -16.35 -33.90
CA ALA A 6 -3.07 -15.17 -33.66
C ALA A 6 -2.69 -14.56 -32.32
N GLU A 7 -2.40 -13.26 -32.30
CA GLU A 7 -2.24 -12.51 -31.04
C GLU A 7 -3.40 -12.81 -30.11
N PRO A 8 -3.16 -13.05 -28.82
CA PRO A 8 -4.23 -13.27 -27.87
C PRO A 8 -5.15 -12.04 -27.93
N LYS A 9 -6.40 -12.24 -28.32
CA LYS A 9 -7.41 -11.17 -28.29
C LYS A 9 -7.38 -10.59 -26.90
N ASN A 10 -7.11 -9.28 -26.82
CA ASN A 10 -7.06 -8.53 -25.56
C ASN A 10 -8.36 -8.80 -24.78
N GLN A 11 -8.31 -9.68 -23.78
CA GLN A 11 -9.47 -10.12 -23.02
C GLN A 11 -9.96 -9.05 -22.02
N PHE A 12 -9.21 -7.96 -21.89
CA PHE A 12 -9.50 -6.88 -20.96
C PHE A 12 -10.10 -5.67 -21.67
N ASN A 13 -11.01 -5.00 -21.01
CA ASN A 13 -11.54 -3.73 -21.47
C ASN A 13 -10.42 -2.67 -21.51
N ARG A 14 -10.50 -1.74 -22.46
CA ARG A 14 -9.57 -0.62 -22.51
C ARG A 14 -9.76 0.30 -21.32
N LYS A 15 -11.02 0.67 -21.03
CA LYS A 15 -11.37 1.46 -19.85
C LYS A 15 -11.54 0.59 -18.63
N TRP A 16 -11.31 1.15 -17.49
CA TRP A 16 -11.61 0.53 -16.21
C TRP A 16 -13.12 0.32 -16.07
N THR A 17 -13.50 -0.77 -15.43
CA THR A 17 -14.91 -1.13 -15.25
C THR A 17 -15.30 -0.90 -13.80
N TYR A 18 -16.31 -0.05 -13.60
CA TYR A 18 -16.89 0.19 -12.28
C TYR A 18 -18.03 -0.79 -12.01
N HIS A 19 -18.09 -1.30 -10.79
CA HIS A 19 -19.08 -2.28 -10.35
C HIS A 19 -20.00 -1.66 -9.31
N THR A 20 -21.29 -1.65 -9.58
CA THR A 20 -22.33 -1.09 -8.68
C THR A 20 -23.32 -2.16 -8.21
N ASP A 21 -23.32 -3.32 -8.84
CA ASP A 21 -24.21 -4.42 -8.50
C ASP A 21 -23.57 -5.32 -7.42
N SER A 22 -24.26 -5.44 -6.29
CA SER A 22 -23.78 -6.19 -5.12
C SER A 22 -23.49 -7.65 -5.41
N LYS A 23 -24.24 -8.28 -6.31
CA LYS A 23 -24.02 -9.68 -6.71
C LYS A 23 -22.69 -9.82 -7.47
N THR A 24 -22.47 -8.93 -8.46
CA THR A 24 -21.21 -8.91 -9.21
C THR A 24 -20.02 -8.64 -8.28
N ILE A 25 -20.15 -7.68 -7.35
CA ILE A 25 -19.11 -7.36 -6.38
C ILE A 25 -18.79 -8.58 -5.51
N LYS A 26 -19.79 -9.32 -5.09
CA LYS A 26 -19.61 -10.51 -4.24
C LYS A 26 -18.76 -11.61 -4.91
N ASP A 27 -18.85 -11.77 -6.21
CA ASP A 27 -18.14 -12.81 -6.97
C ASP A 27 -16.85 -12.29 -7.63
N LEU A 28 -16.54 -11.00 -7.43
CA LEU A 28 -15.41 -10.35 -8.08
C LEU A 28 -14.08 -10.86 -7.53
N LYS A 29 -13.14 -11.05 -8.44
CA LYS A 29 -11.73 -11.40 -8.14
C LYS A 29 -10.82 -10.81 -9.21
N SER A 30 -9.58 -10.56 -8.87
CA SER A 30 -8.55 -10.19 -9.85
C SER A 30 -8.28 -11.33 -10.81
N VAL A 31 -7.94 -10.97 -12.03
CA VAL A 31 -7.48 -11.90 -13.06
C VAL A 31 -5.97 -11.71 -13.25
N GLU A 32 -5.23 -12.80 -13.31
CA GLU A 32 -3.80 -12.76 -13.56
C GLU A 32 -3.51 -12.15 -14.94
N SER A 33 -2.62 -11.16 -14.98
CA SER A 33 -2.28 -10.43 -16.18
C SER A 33 -0.86 -9.86 -16.10
N SER A 34 -0.20 -9.79 -17.25
CA SER A 34 1.10 -9.12 -17.40
C SER A 34 1.00 -7.75 -18.06
N ILE A 35 -0.21 -7.24 -18.33
CA ILE A 35 -0.41 -5.93 -18.97
C ILE A 35 -0.37 -4.86 -17.88
N PRO A 36 0.71 -4.05 -17.80
CA PRO A 36 0.85 -3.04 -16.77
C PRO A 36 -0.13 -1.88 -17.01
N THR A 37 -0.66 -1.33 -15.94
CA THR A 37 -1.45 -0.11 -15.92
C THR A 37 -1.17 0.64 -14.63
N ARG A 38 -1.65 1.86 -14.52
CA ARG A 38 -1.51 2.70 -13.34
C ARG A 38 -2.84 3.29 -12.93
N PHE A 39 -2.94 3.60 -11.67
CA PHE A 39 -4.12 4.07 -11.04
C PHE A 39 -3.77 5.23 -10.11
N SER A 40 -4.47 6.33 -10.26
CA SER A 40 -4.38 7.50 -9.40
C SER A 40 -5.72 7.71 -8.72
N ILE A 41 -5.72 7.80 -7.40
CA ILE A 41 -6.91 8.09 -6.61
C ILE A 41 -6.70 9.40 -5.84
N GLU A 42 -7.68 10.29 -5.91
CA GLU A 42 -7.75 11.51 -5.12
C GLU A 42 -8.93 11.43 -4.16
N ASN A 43 -8.67 11.54 -2.87
CA ASN A 43 -9.72 11.58 -1.86
C ASN A 43 -10.21 13.02 -1.64
N LYS A 44 -11.29 13.40 -2.31
CA LYS A 44 -11.95 14.71 -2.17
C LYS A 44 -13.04 14.73 -1.08
N SER A 45 -13.15 13.69 -0.29
CA SER A 45 -14.05 13.65 0.87
C SER A 45 -13.41 14.31 2.09
N GLU A 46 -14.20 14.52 3.13
CA GLU A 46 -13.73 15.09 4.41
C GLU A 46 -13.11 14.02 5.34
N ASN A 47 -13.35 12.74 5.06
CA ASN A 47 -12.90 11.61 5.87
C ASN A 47 -11.81 10.81 5.15
N PHE A 48 -11.09 9.95 5.86
CA PHE A 48 -10.21 9.01 5.21
C PHE A 48 -10.99 7.89 4.50
N VAL A 49 -10.38 7.29 3.52
CA VAL A 49 -10.88 6.08 2.86
C VAL A 49 -9.82 4.98 2.91
N LEU A 50 -10.27 3.75 2.83
CA LEU A 50 -9.43 2.57 2.80
C LEU A 50 -9.49 1.95 1.41
N VAL A 51 -8.33 1.64 0.86
CA VAL A 51 -8.19 1.01 -0.46
C VAL A 51 -7.75 -0.44 -0.28
N TYR A 52 -8.43 -1.33 -0.96
CA TYR A 52 -8.19 -2.77 -0.91
C TYR A 52 -7.94 -3.33 -2.30
N TRP A 53 -7.09 -4.31 -2.39
CA TRP A 53 -6.98 -5.17 -3.54
C TRP A 53 -7.85 -6.42 -3.35
N ILE A 54 -8.66 -6.76 -4.36
CA ILE A 54 -9.40 -8.02 -4.37
C ILE A 54 -8.51 -9.03 -5.08
N ASN A 55 -7.98 -10.00 -4.34
CA ASN A 55 -6.98 -10.93 -4.86
C ASN A 55 -7.56 -11.96 -5.85
N TYR A 56 -6.73 -12.89 -6.33
CA TYR A 56 -7.10 -13.88 -7.34
C TYR A 56 -8.11 -14.95 -6.87
N VAL A 57 -8.30 -15.08 -5.56
CA VAL A 57 -9.33 -15.98 -4.98
C VAL A 57 -10.57 -15.21 -4.52
N GLY A 58 -10.57 -13.88 -4.64
CA GLY A 58 -11.68 -13.00 -4.27
C GLY A 58 -11.64 -12.50 -2.83
N CYS A 59 -10.56 -12.75 -2.10
CA CYS A 59 -10.35 -12.16 -0.78
C CYS A 59 -9.93 -10.69 -0.91
N VAL A 60 -10.38 -9.89 0.03
CA VAL A 60 -10.10 -8.45 0.10
C VAL A 60 -8.86 -8.25 0.96
N GLU A 61 -7.81 -7.70 0.37
CA GLU A 61 -6.54 -7.43 1.05
C GLU A 61 -6.35 -5.93 1.22
N PRO A 62 -6.10 -5.45 2.45
CA PRO A 62 -5.82 -4.05 2.70
C PRO A 62 -4.58 -3.59 1.92
N TYR A 63 -4.67 -2.42 1.29
CA TYR A 63 -3.58 -1.89 0.47
C TYR A 63 -3.05 -0.56 0.98
N MET A 64 -3.94 0.41 1.23
CA MET A 64 -3.57 1.71 1.78
C MET A 64 -4.74 2.44 2.44
N LYS A 65 -4.40 3.38 3.30
CA LYS A 65 -5.27 4.41 3.84
C LYS A 65 -4.99 5.73 3.12
N LEU A 66 -6.02 6.44 2.70
CA LEU A 66 -5.92 7.70 2.00
C LEU A 66 -6.67 8.79 2.77
N HIS A 67 -5.95 9.79 3.26
CA HIS A 67 -6.54 10.88 4.04
C HIS A 67 -7.31 11.86 3.15
N ALA A 68 -8.13 12.68 3.79
CA ALA A 68 -8.85 13.78 3.11
C ALA A 68 -7.85 14.69 2.35
N GLY A 69 -8.15 14.99 1.09
CA GLY A 69 -7.30 15.79 0.21
C GLY A 69 -6.05 15.07 -0.33
N GLU A 70 -5.82 13.83 0.04
CA GLU A 70 -4.64 13.08 -0.40
C GLU A 70 -4.86 12.49 -1.80
N THR A 71 -3.80 12.53 -2.63
CA THR A 71 -3.75 11.88 -3.95
C THR A 71 -2.62 10.86 -3.97
N ARG A 72 -2.90 9.67 -4.48
CA ARG A 72 -1.92 8.58 -4.64
C ARG A 72 -2.00 7.95 -6.01
N GLU A 73 -0.84 7.60 -6.54
CA GLU A 73 -0.69 6.82 -7.77
C GLU A 73 0.14 5.58 -7.48
N TRP A 74 -0.25 4.44 -8.07
CA TRP A 74 0.54 3.21 -8.00
C TRP A 74 0.37 2.33 -9.23
N PRO A 75 1.36 1.48 -9.53
CA PRO A 75 1.26 0.50 -10.60
C PRO A 75 0.31 -0.64 -10.23
N THR A 76 -0.38 -1.14 -11.23
CA THR A 76 -1.20 -2.35 -11.15
C THR A 76 -1.21 -3.06 -12.50
N PHE A 77 -2.08 -4.05 -12.68
CA PHE A 77 -2.22 -4.77 -13.93
C PHE A 77 -3.68 -4.80 -14.38
N ALA A 78 -3.88 -4.82 -15.71
CA ALA A 78 -5.22 -5.00 -16.28
C ALA A 78 -5.88 -6.27 -15.71
N GLY A 79 -7.17 -6.20 -15.36
CA GLY A 79 -7.88 -7.29 -14.72
C GLY A 79 -7.75 -7.36 -13.20
N HIS A 80 -6.89 -6.54 -12.57
CA HIS A 80 -6.88 -6.42 -11.11
C HIS A 80 -8.11 -5.66 -10.63
N SER A 81 -8.74 -6.17 -9.59
CA SER A 81 -9.94 -5.59 -8.99
C SER A 81 -9.61 -4.93 -7.66
N TRP A 82 -10.21 -3.76 -7.45
CA TRP A 82 -9.95 -2.89 -6.33
C TRP A 82 -11.25 -2.44 -5.67
N MET A 83 -11.20 -2.21 -4.37
CA MET A 83 -12.32 -1.71 -3.59
C MET A 83 -11.87 -0.54 -2.72
N VAL A 84 -12.71 0.46 -2.63
CA VAL A 84 -12.57 1.59 -1.70
C VAL A 84 -13.72 1.58 -0.73
N THR A 85 -13.43 1.72 0.56
CA THR A 85 -14.44 1.84 1.61
C THR A 85 -14.28 3.15 2.35
N ASP A 86 -15.32 3.57 3.04
CA ASP A 86 -15.24 4.60 4.06
C ASP A 86 -14.63 4.08 5.37
N GLU A 87 -14.55 4.95 6.37
CA GLU A 87 -14.05 4.66 7.72
C GLU A 87 -14.89 3.61 8.47
N ARG A 88 -16.16 3.40 8.06
CA ARG A 88 -17.09 2.42 8.62
C ARG A 88 -17.11 1.12 7.82
N LEU A 89 -16.19 0.98 6.87
CA LEU A 89 -16.07 -0.17 5.96
C LEU A 89 -17.25 -0.31 4.99
N ALA A 90 -18.06 0.74 4.83
CA ALA A 90 -19.07 0.76 3.79
C ALA A 90 -18.39 0.94 2.43
N THR A 91 -18.74 0.09 1.47
CA THR A 91 -18.17 0.16 0.11
C THR A 91 -18.57 1.44 -0.58
N VAL A 92 -17.57 2.23 -0.97
CA VAL A 92 -17.75 3.49 -1.68
C VAL A 92 -17.59 3.29 -3.19
N LEU A 93 -16.62 2.47 -3.59
CA LEU A 93 -16.26 2.26 -4.98
C LEU A 93 -15.65 0.88 -5.17
N VAL A 94 -16.05 0.18 -6.25
CA VAL A 94 -15.42 -1.06 -6.69
C VAL A 94 -15.17 -0.99 -8.19
N TYR A 95 -13.97 -1.39 -8.62
CA TYR A 95 -13.59 -1.32 -10.03
C TYR A 95 -12.57 -2.37 -10.40
N THR A 96 -12.52 -2.72 -11.70
CA THR A 96 -11.53 -3.62 -12.29
C THR A 96 -10.69 -2.84 -13.31
N ALA A 97 -9.38 -2.96 -13.20
CA ALA A 97 -8.42 -2.27 -14.05
C ALA A 97 -8.55 -2.68 -15.52
N GLY A 98 -8.61 -1.70 -16.39
CA GLY A 98 -8.54 -1.87 -17.84
C GLY A 98 -7.09 -1.79 -18.34
N THR A 99 -6.93 -1.65 -19.66
CA THR A 99 -5.61 -1.55 -20.33
C THR A 99 -5.16 -0.11 -20.59
N ASN A 100 -5.92 0.91 -20.15
CA ASN A 100 -5.44 2.29 -20.21
C ASN A 100 -4.19 2.44 -19.34
N GLU A 101 -3.24 3.22 -19.82
CA GLU A 101 -1.96 3.44 -19.13
C GLU A 101 -2.14 4.04 -17.72
N LEU A 102 -3.07 4.97 -17.57
CA LEU A 102 -3.42 5.60 -16.30
C LEU A 102 -4.94 5.81 -16.22
N GLU A 103 -5.53 5.43 -15.10
CA GLU A 103 -6.90 5.79 -14.72
C GLU A 103 -6.85 6.73 -13.52
N GLN A 104 -7.61 7.82 -13.59
CA GLN A 104 -7.77 8.77 -12.49
C GLN A 104 -9.15 8.62 -11.87
N VAL A 105 -9.18 8.46 -10.57
CA VAL A 105 -10.39 8.24 -9.78
C VAL A 105 -10.49 9.30 -8.70
N GLU A 106 -11.66 9.92 -8.59
CA GLU A 106 -11.97 10.87 -7.53
C GLU A 106 -12.97 10.24 -6.56
N VAL A 107 -12.63 10.22 -5.27
CA VAL A 107 -13.55 9.83 -4.21
C VAL A 107 -14.16 11.08 -3.62
N THR A 108 -15.42 11.34 -3.96
CA THR A 108 -16.16 12.54 -3.52
C THR A 108 -17.18 12.20 -2.45
N ALA A 109 -17.59 13.18 -1.67
CA ALA A 109 -18.63 13.01 -0.64
C ALA A 109 -19.95 12.44 -1.18
N ALA A 110 -20.26 12.65 -2.46
CA ALA A 110 -21.47 12.12 -3.10
C ALA A 110 -21.48 10.58 -3.18
N LEU A 111 -20.32 9.95 -3.19
CA LEU A 111 -20.20 8.48 -3.23
C LEU A 111 -20.57 7.82 -1.89
N PHE A 112 -20.54 8.56 -0.78
CA PHE A 112 -20.87 8.06 0.57
C PHE A 112 -22.37 8.08 0.88
N GLN A 113 -23.20 8.53 -0.05
CA GLN A 113 -24.65 8.68 0.16
C GLN A 113 -25.46 7.42 -0.20
N SER A 114 -24.84 6.39 -0.74
CA SER A 114 -25.49 5.10 -0.92
C SER A 114 -25.62 4.40 0.42
N GLU A 115 -26.82 3.87 0.71
CA GLU A 115 -27.05 2.94 1.83
C GLU A 115 -25.85 1.99 1.91
N PRO A 116 -25.29 1.75 3.12
CA PRO A 116 -24.14 0.88 3.26
C PRO A 116 -24.49 -0.46 2.65
N GLY A 117 -23.96 -0.73 1.46
CA GLY A 117 -24.05 -2.04 0.86
C GLY A 117 -23.45 -3.00 1.89
N GLN A 118 -24.22 -3.94 2.38
CA GLN A 118 -23.71 -4.99 3.25
C GLN A 118 -22.57 -5.70 2.54
N VAL A 119 -21.37 -5.20 2.76
CA VAL A 119 -20.17 -5.94 2.39
C VAL A 119 -20.12 -7.10 3.35
N CYS A 120 -20.22 -8.32 2.82
CA CYS A 120 -20.20 -9.53 3.63
C CYS A 120 -18.94 -9.51 4.51
N GLU A 121 -19.11 -9.44 5.82
CA GLU A 121 -18.04 -9.59 6.83
C GLU A 121 -17.17 -10.84 6.54
N GLU A 122 -17.78 -11.87 5.95
CA GLU A 122 -17.11 -13.09 5.49
C GLU A 122 -15.98 -12.86 4.45
N ARG A 123 -16.02 -11.75 3.69
CA ARG A 123 -14.99 -11.43 2.68
C ARG A 123 -13.74 -10.77 3.26
N TYR A 124 -13.91 -10.06 4.35
CA TYR A 124 -12.79 -9.33 4.94
C TYR A 124 -11.89 -10.24 5.79
N GLY A 125 -12.39 -11.41 6.22
CA GLY A 125 -11.61 -12.30 7.08
C GLY A 125 -11.03 -11.59 8.31
N PRO A 126 -10.04 -12.15 8.96
CA PRO A 126 -9.40 -11.53 10.13
C PRO A 126 -8.59 -10.25 9.81
N TRP A 127 -8.52 -9.83 8.54
CA TRP A 127 -7.74 -8.69 8.06
C TRP A 127 -8.38 -7.33 8.35
N LEU A 128 -9.69 -7.28 8.61
CA LEU A 128 -10.39 -6.03 8.96
C LEU A 128 -9.85 -5.38 10.24
N SER A 129 -9.45 -6.19 11.20
CA SER A 129 -8.84 -5.69 12.43
C SER A 129 -7.44 -5.08 12.20
N GLY A 130 -6.82 -5.34 11.04
CA GLY A 130 -5.47 -4.89 10.74
C GLY A 130 -5.34 -3.40 10.45
N PHE A 131 -6.36 -2.76 9.84
CA PHE A 131 -6.28 -1.33 9.50
C PHE A 131 -6.47 -0.41 10.70
N GLU A 132 -7.32 -0.76 11.63
CA GLU A 132 -7.50 0.00 12.88
C GLU A 132 -6.23 0.02 13.74
N TRP A 133 -5.35 -0.97 13.51
CA TRP A 133 -4.11 -1.15 14.27
C TRP A 133 -2.88 -0.56 13.60
N LEU A 134 -2.98 -0.10 12.36
CA LEU A 134 -1.84 0.49 11.68
C LEU A 134 -1.58 1.88 12.24
N PRO A 135 -0.37 2.14 12.76
CA PRO A 135 -0.04 3.45 13.29
C PRO A 135 -0.11 4.49 12.17
N GLU A 136 -0.84 5.56 12.39
CA GLU A 136 -0.94 6.64 11.42
C GLU A 136 0.39 7.39 11.27
N HIS A 137 1.07 7.59 12.38
CA HIS A 137 2.38 8.25 12.45
C HIS A 137 3.50 7.25 12.63
N TRP A 138 4.67 7.62 12.14
CA TRP A 138 5.89 6.87 12.40
C TRP A 138 6.25 6.97 13.87
N SER A 139 6.65 5.85 14.45
CA SER A 139 7.12 5.79 15.82
C SER A 139 8.64 5.82 15.82
N PHE A 140 9.22 6.79 16.50
CA PHE A 140 10.67 6.92 16.68
C PHE A 140 11.00 6.59 18.13
N ASP A 141 11.99 5.74 18.31
CA ASP A 141 12.45 5.33 19.64
C ASP A 141 13.98 5.39 19.70
N ASP A 142 14.52 5.77 20.87
CA ASP A 142 15.97 5.75 21.13
C ASP A 142 16.48 4.35 21.44
N LYS A 143 15.59 3.38 21.64
CA LYS A 143 15.89 2.01 22.02
C LYS A 143 15.10 1.03 21.19
N ILE A 144 15.79 0.01 20.67
CA ILE A 144 15.14 -1.12 20.05
C ILE A 144 14.24 -1.79 21.08
N ALA A 145 12.95 -1.86 20.82
CA ALA A 145 12.09 -2.76 21.59
C ALA A 145 12.60 -4.20 21.39
N VAL A 146 12.88 -4.90 22.46
CA VAL A 146 13.47 -6.25 22.44
C VAL A 146 12.63 -7.26 21.65
N GLU A 147 11.38 -6.93 21.35
CA GLU A 147 10.42 -7.76 20.62
C GLU A 147 9.97 -7.13 19.29
N ALA A 148 10.67 -6.10 18.80
CA ALA A 148 10.28 -5.44 17.55
C ALA A 148 10.46 -6.39 16.35
N LYS A 149 9.40 -6.52 15.57
CA LYS A 149 9.38 -7.28 14.31
C LYS A 149 8.36 -6.72 13.36
N SER A 150 8.54 -6.94 12.07
CA SER A 150 7.53 -6.63 11.06
C SER A 150 6.27 -7.45 11.32
N LEU A 151 5.11 -6.81 11.27
CA LEU A 151 3.85 -7.50 11.53
C LEU A 151 3.18 -7.95 10.23
N SER A 152 3.16 -7.09 9.21
CA SER A 152 2.47 -7.40 7.96
C SER A 152 2.86 -6.41 6.87
N GLY A 153 2.85 -6.83 5.60
CA GLY A 153 3.07 -5.98 4.44
C GLY A 153 1.78 -5.39 3.85
N LEU A 154 0.79 -5.06 4.66
CA LEU A 154 -0.55 -4.71 4.21
C LEU A 154 -0.70 -3.29 3.66
N CYS A 155 0.08 -2.34 4.15
CA CYS A 155 -0.03 -0.94 3.74
C CYS A 155 1.34 -0.42 3.31
N SER A 156 1.53 -0.22 2.02
CA SER A 156 2.78 0.33 1.49
C SER A 156 2.94 1.78 1.89
N THR A 157 4.15 2.14 2.27
CA THR A 157 4.57 3.49 2.60
C THR A 157 6.03 3.67 2.19
N HIS A 158 6.58 4.85 2.33
CA HIS A 158 7.99 5.08 2.06
C HIS A 158 8.54 6.20 2.91
N PHE A 159 9.85 6.22 3.07
CA PHE A 159 10.56 7.27 3.78
C PHE A 159 11.80 7.72 3.01
N LYS A 160 12.23 8.94 3.34
CA LYS A 160 13.52 9.47 2.93
C LYS A 160 14.43 9.56 4.13
N ILE A 161 15.67 9.14 3.96
CA ILE A 161 16.71 9.21 4.98
C ILE A 161 17.92 9.92 4.42
N GLU A 162 18.44 10.88 5.17
CA GLU A 162 19.65 11.64 4.84
C GLU A 162 20.72 11.41 5.91
N ASN A 163 21.90 10.97 5.49
CA ASN A 163 23.03 10.81 6.38
C ASN A 163 23.80 12.14 6.50
N LEU A 164 23.63 12.84 7.61
CA LEU A 164 24.35 14.09 7.91
C LEU A 164 25.65 13.84 8.72
N LYS A 165 25.96 12.58 9.06
CA LYS A 165 27.20 12.24 9.75
C LYS A 165 28.40 12.30 8.80
N ALA A 166 29.61 12.38 9.40
CA ALA A 166 30.87 12.35 8.66
C ALA A 166 31.31 10.92 8.23
N HIS A 167 30.56 9.90 8.65
CA HIS A 167 30.86 8.47 8.42
C HIS A 167 29.64 7.77 7.81
N PRO A 168 29.84 6.66 7.09
CA PRO A 168 28.74 5.87 6.57
C PRO A 168 27.83 5.36 7.69
N VAL A 169 26.55 5.21 7.39
CA VAL A 169 25.58 4.56 8.26
C VAL A 169 24.95 3.38 7.53
N SER A 170 24.53 2.38 8.26
CA SER A 170 23.91 1.16 7.71
C SER A 170 22.44 1.09 8.11
N LEU A 171 21.60 0.79 7.14
CA LEU A 171 20.17 0.64 7.28
C LEU A 171 19.80 -0.85 7.35
N PHE A 172 19.04 -1.22 8.36
CA PHE A 172 18.55 -2.58 8.58
C PHE A 172 17.05 -2.59 8.70
N TRP A 173 16.43 -3.58 8.08
CA TRP A 173 15.02 -3.90 8.28
C TRP A 173 14.89 -5.05 9.30
N LEU A 174 14.00 -4.92 10.29
CA LEU A 174 13.66 -6.02 11.17
C LEU A 174 12.57 -6.87 10.52
N ASN A 175 12.92 -8.09 10.15
CA ASN A 175 12.05 -9.02 9.45
C ASN A 175 10.89 -9.53 10.33
N TYR A 176 10.07 -10.43 9.80
CA TYR A 176 8.91 -10.99 10.50
C TYR A 176 9.29 -11.89 11.70
N GLN A 177 10.53 -12.28 11.81
CA GLN A 177 11.10 -13.00 12.95
C GLN A 177 11.76 -12.07 13.97
N GLY A 178 11.87 -10.76 13.66
CA GLY A 178 12.54 -9.77 14.49
C GLY A 178 14.05 -9.69 14.26
N GLU A 179 14.56 -10.36 13.23
CA GLU A 179 16.00 -10.35 12.92
C GLU A 179 16.35 -9.12 12.07
N ALA A 180 17.46 -8.45 12.41
CA ALA A 180 17.96 -7.32 11.64
C ALA A 180 18.60 -7.78 10.34
N THR A 181 17.96 -7.50 9.22
CA THR A 181 18.44 -7.80 7.87
C THR A 181 19.06 -6.54 7.26
N PHE A 182 20.34 -6.62 6.89
CA PHE A 182 21.03 -5.51 6.20
C PHE A 182 20.31 -5.17 4.90
N HIS A 183 20.05 -3.88 4.69
CA HIS A 183 19.38 -3.37 3.51
C HIS A 183 20.31 -2.54 2.61
N SER A 184 20.88 -1.47 3.16
CA SER A 184 21.77 -0.59 2.42
C SER A 184 22.75 0.14 3.35
N SER A 185 23.81 0.72 2.78
CA SER A 185 24.70 1.64 3.43
C SER A 185 24.56 3.01 2.78
N LEU A 186 24.58 4.08 3.57
CA LEU A 186 24.47 5.44 3.11
C LEU A 186 25.78 6.19 3.44
N ASP A 187 26.42 6.72 2.41
CA ASP A 187 27.60 7.55 2.56
C ASP A 187 27.26 8.93 3.18
N PRO A 188 28.27 9.67 3.72
CA PRO A 188 28.07 11.03 4.20
C PRO A 188 27.42 11.93 3.16
N GLY A 189 26.31 12.58 3.52
CA GLY A 189 25.54 13.47 2.65
C GLY A 189 24.59 12.74 1.68
N GLU A 190 24.54 11.41 1.71
CA GLU A 190 23.65 10.65 0.85
C GLU A 190 22.19 10.76 1.31
N LEU A 191 21.30 10.95 0.33
CA LEU A 191 19.86 10.89 0.49
C LEU A 191 19.35 9.60 -0.15
N HIS A 192 18.71 8.75 0.64
CA HIS A 192 18.12 7.48 0.22
C HIS A 192 16.60 7.49 0.39
N GLU A 193 15.88 7.00 -0.62
CA GLU A 193 14.43 6.81 -0.56
C GLU A 193 14.12 5.33 -0.50
N GLN A 194 13.36 4.92 0.54
CA GLN A 194 13.06 3.54 0.82
C GLN A 194 11.56 3.27 0.80
N LEU A 195 11.14 2.36 -0.08
CA LEU A 195 9.80 1.77 -0.04
C LEU A 195 9.73 0.75 1.10
N THR A 196 8.65 0.81 1.87
CA THR A 196 8.42 -0.09 3.01
C THR A 196 6.92 -0.31 3.22
N TYR A 197 6.56 -0.91 4.36
CA TYR A 197 5.17 -1.10 4.76
C TYR A 197 4.95 -0.58 6.17
N ALA A 198 3.75 -0.06 6.45
CA ALA A 198 3.37 0.29 7.82
C ALA A 198 3.58 -0.91 8.76
N THR A 199 4.00 -0.64 9.99
CA THR A 199 4.43 -1.62 11.00
C THR A 199 5.81 -2.26 10.78
N HIS A 200 6.50 -1.96 9.67
CA HIS A 200 7.86 -2.44 9.49
C HIS A 200 8.84 -1.60 10.31
N PRO A 201 9.58 -2.21 11.25
CA PRO A 201 10.60 -1.53 12.02
C PRO A 201 11.91 -1.48 11.24
N TRP A 202 12.62 -0.37 11.42
CA TRP A 202 13.91 -0.10 10.82
C TRP A 202 14.92 0.33 11.87
N LEU A 203 16.16 -0.05 11.66
CA LEU A 203 17.28 0.23 12.55
C LEU A 203 18.41 0.85 11.74
N ILE A 204 18.99 1.92 12.27
CA ILE A 204 20.17 2.56 11.69
C ILE A 204 21.33 2.36 12.64
N LYS A 205 22.46 1.93 12.10
CA LYS A 205 23.71 1.73 12.82
C LYS A 205 24.83 2.57 12.23
N ASP A 206 25.76 2.98 13.08
CA ASP A 206 27.02 3.57 12.61
C ASP A 206 27.98 2.52 12.04
N ASP A 207 29.14 2.98 11.58
CA ASP A 207 30.23 2.14 11.04
C ASP A 207 30.86 1.21 12.07
N CYS A 208 30.68 1.48 13.36
CA CYS A 208 31.11 0.61 14.47
C CYS A 208 30.02 -0.39 14.88
N GLY A 209 28.84 -0.38 14.24
CA GLY A 209 27.72 -1.26 14.55
C GLY A 209 26.86 -0.82 15.72
N LYS A 210 27.06 0.41 16.23
CA LYS A 210 26.24 0.99 17.29
C LYS A 210 24.90 1.47 16.72
N ASP A 211 23.84 1.20 17.45
CA ASP A 211 22.49 1.67 17.14
C ASP A 211 22.41 3.19 17.30
N LEU A 212 21.99 3.85 16.21
CA LEU A 212 21.81 5.32 16.15
C LEU A 212 20.35 5.70 16.26
N LEU A 213 19.49 5.00 15.53
CA LEU A 213 18.06 5.30 15.47
C LEU A 213 17.28 4.03 15.21
N PHE A 214 16.16 3.90 15.89
CA PHE A 214 15.14 2.90 15.65
C PHE A 214 13.82 3.60 15.35
N PHE A 215 13.11 3.14 14.33
CA PHE A 215 11.78 3.68 14.01
C PHE A 215 10.90 2.60 13.37
N THR A 216 9.59 2.73 13.56
CA THR A 216 8.58 1.87 12.96
C THR A 216 7.74 2.67 11.98
N ALA A 217 7.59 2.15 10.77
CA ALA A 217 6.85 2.79 9.70
C ALA A 217 5.36 2.93 10.04
N GLY A 218 4.82 4.14 9.86
CA GLY A 218 3.40 4.45 9.91
C GLY A 218 2.75 4.46 8.53
N THR A 219 1.44 4.67 8.48
CA THR A 219 0.68 4.74 7.22
C THR A 219 0.86 6.06 6.46
N ARG A 220 1.24 7.15 7.15
CA ARG A 220 1.55 8.41 6.49
C ARG A 220 2.76 8.28 5.60
N GLN A 221 2.66 8.87 4.41
CA GLN A 221 3.80 8.92 3.48
C GLN A 221 4.87 9.87 3.98
N MET A 222 6.11 9.48 3.62
CA MET A 222 7.31 10.32 3.64
C MET A 222 7.58 11.04 4.96
N GLU A 223 7.84 10.28 5.99
CA GLU A 223 8.67 10.82 7.05
C GLU A 223 10.08 11.03 6.50
N TYR A 224 10.60 12.22 6.72
CA TYR A 224 11.96 12.59 6.36
C TYR A 224 12.86 12.43 7.59
N VAL A 225 13.74 11.44 7.53
CA VAL A 225 14.63 11.08 8.65
C VAL A 225 16.02 11.69 8.40
N LYS A 226 16.52 12.46 9.34
CA LYS A 226 17.89 13.01 9.31
C LYS A 226 18.73 12.35 10.38
N ILE A 227 19.86 11.78 9.99
CA ILE A 227 20.86 11.21 10.89
C ILE A 227 21.99 12.22 11.10
N ALA A 228 21.95 12.89 12.24
CA ALA A 228 22.93 13.93 12.62
C ALA A 228 23.93 13.42 13.65
#